data_f2bf93b3a669c635b350959d211f09b7
#
_entry.id   f2bf93b3a669c635b350959d211f09b7
#
_cell.length_a   1.000
_cell.length_b   1.000
_cell.length_c   1.000
_cell.angle_alpha   90.00
_cell.angle_beta   90.00
_cell.angle_gamma   90.00
#
_symmetry.space_group_name_H-M   'P 1'
#
loop_
_entity.id
_entity.type
_entity.pdbx_description
1 polymer ?
#
loop_
_entity_poly.entity_id
_entity_poly.type
_entity_poly.pdbx_seq_one_letter_code
_entity_poly.pdbx_strand_id
1 'polypeptide(L)'
;RPYADKCIPVLFEILKTNNKKEQKQARGLAMECLTVIGHSIGKELFAKYLQDLIQLILSIMNNDISLEDADPQRSYIISGWQRICVTLGEDFIPYLDVILPPLLKLIEIVLNNAPKEKKELLDEYSVADESTFKKEKNYLQKDDQEEDAVDHEEIDIAISMVEVFVKELKKGYIPYLEKTTELVLKAVGYTENNKIRERAASCLPGLLEVVKDSTHQMKDQVVLKLAHMFLNSLWTELEKECDPEIL
;
A
#
# COMPACT_ATOMS: atom_id res chain seq x y z
N ARG A 1 28.11 -10.33 6.57
CA ARG A 1 28.71 -10.68 5.26
C ARG A 1 29.13 -12.15 5.13
N PRO A 2 29.95 -12.77 6.05
CA PRO A 2 30.47 -14.13 5.82
C PRO A 2 29.41 -15.24 5.78
N TYR A 3 28.21 -14.98 6.25
CA TYR A 3 27.10 -15.97 6.28
C TYR A 3 26.12 -15.82 5.12
N ALA A 4 26.12 -14.72 4.38
CA ALA A 4 25.17 -14.48 3.30
C ALA A 4 25.21 -15.57 2.22
N ASP A 5 26.41 -15.93 1.77
CA ASP A 5 26.59 -16.97 0.74
C ASP A 5 26.16 -18.38 1.19
N LYS A 6 26.00 -18.61 2.51
CA LYS A 6 25.47 -19.86 3.06
C LYS A 6 23.97 -19.82 3.26
N CYS A 7 23.42 -18.68 3.69
CA CYS A 7 22.00 -18.53 4.00
C CYS A 7 21.13 -18.32 2.76
N ILE A 8 21.62 -17.54 1.79
CA ILE A 8 20.84 -17.18 0.59
C ILE A 8 20.38 -18.42 -0.19
N PRO A 9 21.26 -19.42 -0.52
CA PRO A 9 20.80 -20.61 -1.24
C PRO A 9 19.70 -21.40 -0.50
N VAL A 10 19.80 -21.52 0.82
CA VAL A 10 18.81 -22.24 1.64
C VAL A 10 17.46 -21.52 1.60
N LEU A 11 17.46 -20.18 1.69
CA LEU A 11 16.24 -19.39 1.61
C LEU A 11 15.60 -19.47 0.22
N PHE A 12 16.38 -19.53 -0.85
CA PHE A 12 15.88 -19.77 -2.20
C PHE A 12 15.19 -21.14 -2.33
N GLU A 13 15.76 -22.20 -1.71
CA GLU A 13 15.10 -23.51 -1.72
C GLU A 13 13.77 -23.48 -0.98
N ILE A 14 13.63 -22.74 0.12
CA ILE A 14 12.35 -22.57 0.82
C ILE A 14 11.35 -21.86 -0.07
N LEU A 15 11.76 -20.81 -0.80
CA LEU A 15 10.89 -20.09 -1.73
C LEU A 15 10.38 -20.96 -2.89
N LYS A 16 11.18 -21.93 -3.34
CA LYS A 16 10.82 -22.86 -4.44
C LYS A 16 9.93 -24.01 -3.97
N THR A 17 9.80 -24.24 -2.65
CA THR A 17 9.00 -25.34 -2.14
C THR A 17 7.50 -25.18 -2.44
N ASN A 18 6.81 -26.31 -2.63
CA ASN A 18 5.45 -26.39 -3.14
C ASN A 18 4.38 -25.73 -2.25
N ASN A 19 3.34 -25.28 -2.91
CA ASN A 19 2.17 -24.49 -2.54
C ASN A 19 1.21 -25.07 -1.48
N LYS A 20 1.67 -25.78 -0.47
CA LYS A 20 0.79 -26.12 0.65
C LYS A 20 0.53 -24.87 1.47
N LYS A 21 -0.72 -24.67 1.92
CA LYS A 21 -1.15 -23.51 2.72
C LYS A 21 -0.23 -23.25 3.91
N GLU A 22 0.24 -24.31 4.58
CA GLU A 22 1.17 -24.25 5.72
C GLU A 22 2.58 -23.74 5.34
N GLN A 23 2.96 -23.83 4.06
CA GLN A 23 4.26 -23.40 3.56
C GLN A 23 4.27 -21.94 3.07
N LYS A 24 3.10 -21.35 2.82
CA LYS A 24 2.98 -19.98 2.34
C LYS A 24 3.60 -18.97 3.30
N GLN A 25 3.37 -19.10 4.60
CA GLN A 25 3.96 -18.25 5.61
C GLN A 25 5.49 -18.41 5.68
N ALA A 26 5.99 -19.64 5.63
CA ALA A 26 7.44 -19.90 5.61
C ALA A 26 8.12 -19.30 4.37
N ARG A 27 7.45 -19.34 3.22
CA ARG A 27 7.91 -18.69 1.99
C ARG A 27 7.96 -17.17 2.13
N GLY A 28 6.92 -16.58 2.73
CA GLY A 28 6.87 -15.14 3.02
C GLY A 28 8.06 -14.71 3.90
N LEU A 29 8.28 -15.41 5.00
CA LEU A 29 9.43 -15.17 5.91
C LEU A 29 10.79 -15.37 5.22
N ALA A 30 10.91 -16.39 4.36
CA ALA A 30 12.15 -16.61 3.59
C ALA A 30 12.41 -15.45 2.61
N MET A 31 11.37 -14.91 1.98
CA MET A 31 11.46 -13.72 1.12
C MET A 31 11.88 -12.49 1.92
N GLU A 32 11.28 -12.28 3.08
CA GLU A 32 11.66 -11.18 3.97
C GLU A 32 13.14 -11.28 4.35
N CYS A 33 13.59 -12.45 4.80
CA CYS A 33 15.00 -12.69 5.12
C CYS A 33 15.92 -12.41 3.93
N LEU A 34 15.58 -12.87 2.73
CA LEU A 34 16.38 -12.63 1.52
C LEU A 34 16.51 -11.15 1.19
N THR A 35 15.39 -10.41 1.24
CA THR A 35 15.40 -8.97 0.93
C THR A 35 16.12 -8.15 1.99
N VAL A 36 16.01 -8.52 3.28
CA VAL A 36 16.78 -7.90 4.39
C VAL A 36 18.27 -8.18 4.24
N ILE A 37 18.65 -9.42 3.94
CA ILE A 37 20.07 -9.77 3.69
C ILE A 37 20.58 -8.99 2.47
N GLY A 38 19.81 -8.95 1.38
CA GLY A 38 20.15 -8.22 0.16
C GLY A 38 20.43 -6.75 0.41
N HIS A 39 19.51 -6.09 1.12
CA HIS A 39 19.67 -4.69 1.53
C HIS A 39 20.93 -4.50 2.40
N SER A 40 21.18 -5.40 3.35
CA SER A 40 22.31 -5.31 4.30
C SER A 40 23.68 -5.51 3.65
N ILE A 41 23.78 -6.38 2.63
CA ILE A 41 25.05 -6.63 1.92
C ILE A 41 25.30 -5.63 0.79
N GLY A 42 24.24 -4.95 0.34
CA GLY A 42 24.26 -3.93 -0.70
C GLY A 42 24.10 -4.48 -2.11
N LYS A 43 23.77 -3.58 -3.03
CA LYS A 43 23.45 -3.86 -4.43
C LYS A 43 24.48 -4.70 -5.16
N GLU A 44 25.76 -4.34 -5.03
CA GLU A 44 26.85 -5.00 -5.77
C GLU A 44 26.99 -6.50 -5.41
N LEU A 45 26.92 -6.83 -4.11
CA LEU A 45 27.04 -8.21 -3.65
C LEU A 45 25.74 -9.01 -3.87
N PHE A 46 24.60 -8.33 -3.83
CA PHE A 46 23.31 -8.96 -4.01
C PHE A 46 22.93 -9.13 -5.49
N ALA A 47 23.55 -8.40 -6.41
CA ALA A 47 23.21 -8.39 -7.85
C ALA A 47 23.15 -9.80 -8.47
N LYS A 48 24.04 -10.70 -8.07
CA LYS A 48 24.07 -12.09 -8.58
C LYS A 48 22.83 -12.94 -8.22
N TYR A 49 22.07 -12.54 -7.19
CA TYR A 49 20.87 -13.24 -6.74
C TYR A 49 19.58 -12.51 -7.09
N LEU A 50 19.70 -11.24 -7.44
CA LEU A 50 18.58 -10.33 -7.53
C LEU A 50 17.62 -10.69 -8.65
N GLN A 51 18.15 -11.04 -9.83
CA GLN A 51 17.33 -11.38 -10.98
C GLN A 51 16.51 -12.64 -10.72
N ASP A 52 17.13 -13.67 -10.12
CA ASP A 52 16.45 -14.91 -9.77
C ASP A 52 15.38 -14.66 -8.71
N LEU A 53 15.65 -13.78 -7.73
CA LEU A 53 14.67 -13.40 -6.71
C LEU A 53 13.48 -12.68 -7.33
N ILE A 54 13.71 -11.70 -8.18
CA ILE A 54 12.65 -10.95 -8.86
C ILE A 54 11.77 -11.88 -9.68
N GLN A 55 12.35 -12.76 -10.50
CA GLN A 55 11.59 -13.72 -11.30
C GLN A 55 10.77 -14.67 -10.43
N LEU A 56 11.32 -15.11 -9.30
CA LEU A 56 10.63 -16.00 -8.38
C LEU A 56 9.45 -15.29 -7.70
N ILE A 57 9.64 -14.04 -7.25
CA ILE A 57 8.55 -13.24 -6.67
C ILE A 57 7.44 -13.01 -7.69
N LEU A 58 7.78 -12.63 -8.93
CA LEU A 58 6.81 -12.45 -10.02
C LEU A 58 6.06 -13.76 -10.34
N SER A 59 6.76 -14.91 -10.31
CA SER A 59 6.13 -16.21 -10.50
C SER A 59 5.13 -16.53 -9.38
N ILE A 60 5.48 -16.22 -8.13
CA ILE A 60 4.58 -16.39 -6.97
C ILE A 60 3.35 -15.50 -7.12
N MET A 61 3.54 -14.22 -7.47
CA MET A 61 2.43 -13.28 -7.69
C MET A 61 1.46 -13.75 -8.78
N ASN A 62 1.98 -14.30 -9.88
CA ASN A 62 1.15 -14.70 -11.01
C ASN A 62 0.42 -16.03 -10.81
N ASN A 63 1.00 -16.94 -10.04
CA ASN A 63 0.49 -18.32 -9.94
C ASN A 63 -0.21 -18.62 -8.62
N ASP A 64 0.17 -17.94 -7.53
CA ASP A 64 -0.16 -18.36 -6.17
C ASP A 64 -1.01 -17.35 -5.40
N ILE A 65 -1.11 -16.12 -5.88
CA ILE A 65 -1.77 -15.03 -5.15
C ILE A 65 -2.97 -14.53 -5.93
N SER A 66 -4.16 -14.71 -5.34
CA SER A 66 -5.37 -14.01 -5.75
C SER A 66 -5.43 -12.64 -5.08
N LEU A 67 -5.91 -11.62 -5.80
CA LEU A 67 -6.19 -10.30 -5.21
C LEU A 67 -7.46 -10.32 -4.33
N GLU A 68 -8.27 -11.37 -4.49
CA GLU A 68 -9.56 -11.52 -3.79
C GLU A 68 -9.43 -12.33 -2.49
N ASP A 69 -8.36 -13.14 -2.35
CA ASP A 69 -8.15 -13.98 -1.18
C ASP A 69 -7.12 -13.37 -0.22
N ALA A 70 -7.35 -13.49 1.09
CA ALA A 70 -6.38 -13.14 2.13
C ALA A 70 -5.19 -14.13 2.10
N ASP A 71 -4.17 -13.83 1.28
CA ASP A 71 -2.97 -14.65 1.18
C ASP A 71 -1.88 -14.16 2.14
N PRO A 72 -1.39 -15.02 3.08
CA PRO A 72 -0.39 -14.61 4.07
C PRO A 72 0.95 -14.20 3.47
N GLN A 73 1.20 -14.44 2.17
CA GLN A 73 2.43 -14.02 1.50
C GLN A 73 2.36 -12.58 0.99
N ARG A 74 1.16 -12.00 0.83
CA ARG A 74 0.97 -10.71 0.16
C ARG A 74 1.75 -9.59 0.85
N SER A 75 1.64 -9.45 2.16
CA SER A 75 2.34 -8.44 2.94
C SER A 75 3.86 -8.56 2.83
N TYR A 76 4.38 -9.80 2.84
CA TYR A 76 5.81 -10.06 2.66
C TYR A 76 6.31 -9.71 1.26
N ILE A 77 5.49 -9.94 0.23
CA ILE A 77 5.81 -9.60 -1.15
C ILE A 77 5.87 -8.07 -1.31
N ILE A 78 4.87 -7.36 -0.81
CA ILE A 78 4.82 -5.90 -0.87
C ILE A 78 6.04 -5.30 -0.16
N SER A 79 6.32 -5.73 1.07
CA SER A 79 7.50 -5.30 1.82
C SER A 79 8.82 -5.71 1.14
N GLY A 80 8.83 -6.87 0.47
CA GLY A 80 9.97 -7.34 -0.30
C GLY A 80 10.30 -6.42 -1.46
N TRP A 81 9.31 -6.00 -2.23
CA TRP A 81 9.47 -5.05 -3.33
C TRP A 81 9.97 -3.69 -2.85
N GLN A 82 9.46 -3.20 -1.71
CA GLN A 82 9.94 -1.97 -1.10
C GLN A 82 11.45 -2.02 -0.83
N ARG A 83 11.94 -3.11 -0.19
CA ARG A 83 13.37 -3.28 0.10
C ARG A 83 14.22 -3.44 -1.17
N ILE A 84 13.71 -4.15 -2.17
CA ILE A 84 14.37 -4.30 -3.47
C ILE A 84 14.49 -2.92 -4.15
N CYS A 85 13.43 -2.11 -4.15
CA CYS A 85 13.45 -0.76 -4.69
C CYS A 85 14.51 0.12 -4.01
N VAL A 86 14.53 0.16 -2.68
CA VAL A 86 15.55 0.90 -1.92
C VAL A 86 16.97 0.42 -2.23
N THR A 87 17.14 -0.90 -2.45
CA THR A 87 18.46 -1.48 -2.75
C THR A 87 18.94 -1.13 -4.17
N LEU A 88 18.02 -1.09 -5.14
CA LEU A 88 18.32 -0.83 -6.55
C LEU A 88 18.33 0.65 -6.92
N GLY A 89 17.52 1.47 -6.24
CA GLY A 89 17.28 2.85 -6.66
C GLY A 89 16.70 2.91 -8.08
N GLU A 90 17.24 3.77 -8.93
CA GLU A 90 16.76 3.97 -10.31
C GLU A 90 16.77 2.69 -11.18
N ASP A 91 17.60 1.69 -10.86
CA ASP A 91 17.62 0.42 -11.60
C ASP A 91 16.35 -0.44 -11.35
N PHE A 92 15.48 0.00 -10.43
CA PHE A 92 14.18 -0.62 -10.20
C PHE A 92 13.12 -0.22 -11.23
N ILE A 93 13.29 0.91 -11.93
CA ILE A 93 12.31 1.47 -12.87
C ILE A 93 11.75 0.43 -13.86
N PRO A 94 12.57 -0.47 -14.49
CA PRO A 94 12.05 -1.46 -15.43
C PRO A 94 11.03 -2.45 -14.84
N TYR A 95 10.97 -2.60 -13.55
CA TYR A 95 10.04 -3.52 -12.87
C TYR A 95 8.73 -2.84 -12.44
N LEU A 96 8.72 -1.52 -12.47
CA LEU A 96 7.59 -0.72 -11.98
C LEU A 96 6.30 -0.97 -12.77
N ASP A 97 6.41 -1.16 -14.09
CA ASP A 97 5.28 -1.46 -14.99
C ASP A 97 4.51 -2.74 -14.60
N VAL A 98 5.19 -3.68 -13.95
CA VAL A 98 4.59 -4.96 -13.56
C VAL A 98 4.07 -4.91 -12.11
N ILE A 99 4.79 -4.20 -11.24
CA ILE A 99 4.55 -4.23 -9.79
C ILE A 99 3.52 -3.19 -9.36
N LEU A 100 3.57 -1.99 -9.93
CA LEU A 100 2.75 -0.87 -9.48
C LEU A 100 1.27 -1.01 -9.84
N PRO A 101 0.85 -1.46 -11.05
CA PRO A 101 -0.56 -1.55 -11.39
C PRO A 101 -1.39 -2.45 -10.47
N PRO A 102 -0.95 -3.67 -10.11
CA PRO A 102 -1.66 -4.49 -9.13
C PRO A 102 -1.78 -3.82 -7.75
N LEU A 103 -0.73 -3.12 -7.33
CA LEU A 103 -0.69 -2.40 -6.07
C LEU A 103 -1.70 -1.25 -6.04
N LEU A 104 -1.73 -0.41 -7.08
CA LEU A 104 -2.69 0.67 -7.20
C LEU A 104 -4.13 0.14 -7.29
N LYS A 105 -4.33 -1.01 -7.95
CA LYS A 105 -5.64 -1.67 -8.00
C LYS A 105 -6.08 -2.16 -6.62
N LEU A 106 -5.18 -2.72 -5.82
CA LEU A 106 -5.48 -3.11 -4.43
C LEU A 106 -5.96 -1.90 -3.62
N ILE A 107 -5.21 -0.80 -3.67
CA ILE A 107 -5.57 0.45 -2.99
C ILE A 107 -6.94 0.94 -3.48
N GLU A 108 -7.19 0.92 -4.79
CA GLU A 108 -8.46 1.38 -5.39
C GLU A 108 -9.65 0.53 -4.94
N ILE A 109 -9.52 -0.80 -4.89
CA ILE A 109 -10.57 -1.72 -4.44
C ILE A 109 -10.95 -1.41 -3.00
N VAL A 110 -9.97 -1.30 -2.11
CA VAL A 110 -10.22 -1.05 -0.69
C VAL A 110 -10.87 0.32 -0.48
N LEU A 111 -10.38 1.38 -1.12
CA LEU A 111 -10.95 2.73 -1.01
C LEU A 111 -12.37 2.83 -1.58
N ASN A 112 -12.72 2.01 -2.57
CA ASN A 112 -14.07 2.02 -3.16
C ASN A 112 -15.06 1.15 -2.38
N ASN A 113 -14.59 0.13 -1.64
CA ASN A 113 -15.42 -0.75 -0.82
C ASN A 113 -15.64 -0.19 0.59
N ALA A 114 -15.07 0.97 0.91
CA ALA A 114 -15.36 1.67 2.15
C ALA A 114 -16.88 1.87 2.28
N PRO A 115 -17.51 1.54 3.41
CA PRO A 115 -18.91 1.79 3.62
C PRO A 115 -19.18 3.28 3.43
N LYS A 116 -19.97 3.62 2.42
CA LYS A 116 -20.39 5.00 2.20
C LYS A 116 -21.11 5.45 3.45
N GLU A 117 -20.57 6.47 4.12
CA GLU A 117 -21.07 7.01 5.40
C GLU A 117 -22.59 6.88 5.57
N LYS A 118 -23.01 6.40 6.73
CA LYS A 118 -24.37 6.52 7.29
C LYS A 118 -24.82 7.99 7.48
N LYS A 119 -24.56 8.84 6.52
CA LYS A 119 -24.89 10.27 6.60
C LYS A 119 -26.38 10.54 6.40
N GLU A 120 -27.12 9.56 5.82
CA GLU A 120 -28.57 9.69 5.63
C GLU A 120 -29.40 9.29 6.86
N LEU A 121 -28.81 8.65 7.87
CA LEU A 121 -29.56 8.19 9.05
C LEU A 121 -29.61 9.21 10.21
N LEU A 122 -28.80 10.24 10.22
CA LEU A 122 -28.79 11.25 11.29
C LEU A 122 -29.82 12.35 11.09
N ASP A 123 -30.24 12.62 9.87
CA ASP A 123 -31.31 13.61 9.59
C ASP A 123 -32.72 13.06 9.83
N GLU A 124 -32.88 11.73 9.91
CA GLU A 124 -34.17 11.06 10.16
C GLU A 124 -34.44 10.79 11.66
N TYR A 125 -33.42 10.92 12.52
CA TYR A 125 -33.52 10.61 13.95
C TYR A 125 -33.86 11.79 14.88
N SER A 126 -34.21 12.96 14.34
CA SER A 126 -34.60 14.10 15.17
C SER A 126 -35.99 14.04 15.76
N VAL A 127 -36.80 13.01 15.40
CA VAL A 127 -38.17 12.82 15.96
C VAL A 127 -38.47 11.33 16.14
N ALA A 128 -38.00 10.70 17.16
CA ALA A 128 -38.50 9.39 17.56
C ALA A 128 -38.49 9.19 19.08
N ASP A 129 -39.66 8.86 19.59
CA ASP A 129 -40.04 8.58 20.95
C ASP A 129 -39.31 7.38 21.59
N GLU A 130 -39.07 7.45 22.89
CA GLU A 130 -38.35 6.47 23.77
C GLU A 130 -38.84 5.01 23.72
N SER A 131 -39.99 4.76 23.05
CA SER A 131 -40.59 3.42 22.93
C SER A 131 -39.90 2.54 21.85
N THR A 132 -39.19 3.14 20.93
CA THR A 132 -38.54 2.46 19.80
C THR A 132 -37.17 1.84 20.19
N PHE A 133 -36.55 2.37 21.24
CA PHE A 133 -35.21 1.93 21.72
C PHE A 133 -35.15 0.49 22.25
N LYS A 134 -36.29 -0.09 22.64
CA LYS A 134 -36.35 -1.47 23.20
C LYS A 134 -36.50 -2.55 22.12
N LYS A 135 -36.91 -2.20 20.89
CA LYS A 135 -37.06 -3.17 19.80
C LYS A 135 -35.78 -3.39 18.99
N GLU A 136 -34.89 -2.43 18.93
CA GLU A 136 -33.65 -2.52 18.11
C GLU A 136 -32.54 -3.35 18.75
N LYS A 137 -32.54 -3.55 20.07
CA LYS A 137 -31.56 -4.45 20.72
C LYS A 137 -31.63 -5.91 20.29
N ASN A 138 -32.73 -6.34 19.67
CA ASN A 138 -32.91 -7.71 19.16
C ASN A 138 -32.49 -7.90 17.70
N TYR A 139 -32.21 -6.84 16.94
CA TYR A 139 -31.75 -6.93 15.56
C TYR A 139 -30.23 -6.90 15.42
N LEU A 140 -29.51 -6.48 16.47
CA LEU A 140 -28.04 -6.44 16.51
C LEU A 140 -27.37 -7.78 16.87
N GLN A 141 -28.14 -8.87 16.97
CA GLN A 141 -27.62 -10.21 17.27
C GLN A 141 -27.92 -11.24 16.18
N LYS A 142 -28.09 -10.84 14.93
CA LYS A 142 -28.16 -11.78 13.81
C LYS A 142 -27.29 -11.32 12.67
N ASP A 143 -26.46 -12.27 12.27
CA ASP A 143 -25.56 -12.33 11.12
C ASP A 143 -24.16 -11.74 11.37
N ASP A 144 -23.35 -12.49 12.15
CA ASP A 144 -21.93 -12.68 11.87
C ASP A 144 -21.80 -13.40 10.49
N GLN A 145 -22.22 -12.75 9.40
CA GLN A 145 -21.60 -12.99 8.13
C GLN A 145 -20.26 -12.27 8.22
N GLU A 146 -19.19 -13.01 8.09
CA GLU A 146 -17.87 -12.50 7.75
C GLU A 146 -18.03 -11.71 6.43
N GLU A 147 -18.48 -10.45 6.52
CA GLU A 147 -18.18 -9.44 5.51
C GLU A 147 -16.66 -9.44 5.45
N ASP A 148 -16.10 -9.69 4.27
CA ASP A 148 -14.67 -9.68 3.99
C ASP A 148 -14.07 -8.45 4.66
N ALA A 149 -13.48 -8.65 5.84
CA ALA A 149 -12.93 -7.58 6.64
C ALA A 149 -11.81 -6.96 5.79
N VAL A 150 -12.03 -5.73 5.33
CA VAL A 150 -11.05 -4.99 4.58
C VAL A 150 -9.75 -5.00 5.36
N ASP A 151 -8.72 -5.63 4.81
CA ASP A 151 -7.42 -5.71 5.48
C ASP A 151 -6.72 -4.35 5.41
N HIS A 152 -6.99 -3.53 6.43
CA HIS A 152 -6.40 -2.20 6.58
C HIS A 152 -4.87 -2.25 6.72
N GLU A 153 -4.31 -3.38 7.18
CA GLU A 153 -2.87 -3.56 7.26
C GLU A 153 -2.25 -3.68 5.86
N GLU A 154 -2.88 -4.42 4.96
CA GLU A 154 -2.41 -4.54 3.57
C GLU A 154 -2.42 -3.21 2.82
N ILE A 155 -3.45 -2.39 2.99
CA ILE A 155 -3.49 -1.08 2.32
C ILE A 155 -2.47 -0.11 2.92
N ASP A 156 -2.26 -0.11 4.24
CA ASP A 156 -1.22 0.72 4.88
C ASP A 156 0.17 0.35 4.32
N ILE A 157 0.47 -0.94 4.22
CA ILE A 157 1.72 -1.43 3.60
C ILE A 157 1.79 -1.04 2.12
N ALA A 158 0.69 -1.14 1.37
CA ALA A 158 0.63 -0.79 -0.04
C ALA A 158 0.90 0.72 -0.28
N ILE A 159 0.30 1.59 0.52
CA ILE A 159 0.54 3.04 0.43
C ILE A 159 1.97 3.37 0.85
N SER A 160 2.51 2.72 1.89
CA SER A 160 3.91 2.86 2.30
C SER A 160 4.87 2.46 1.18
N MET A 161 4.55 1.42 0.41
CA MET A 161 5.35 1.02 -0.75
C MET A 161 5.30 2.08 -1.86
N VAL A 162 4.13 2.66 -2.13
CA VAL A 162 3.99 3.78 -3.08
C VAL A 162 4.85 4.96 -2.64
N GLU A 163 4.83 5.33 -1.34
CA GLU A 163 5.69 6.39 -0.78
C GLU A 163 7.17 6.14 -1.07
N VAL A 164 7.64 4.91 -0.85
CA VAL A 164 9.04 4.55 -1.12
C VAL A 164 9.35 4.63 -2.62
N PHE A 165 8.48 4.14 -3.49
CA PHE A 165 8.69 4.23 -4.94
C PHE A 165 8.78 5.67 -5.41
N VAL A 166 7.88 6.53 -4.96
CA VAL A 166 7.88 7.97 -5.26
C VAL A 166 9.21 8.61 -4.84
N LYS A 167 9.67 8.32 -3.62
CA LYS A 167 10.89 8.88 -3.03
C LYS A 167 12.17 8.39 -3.72
N GLU A 168 12.27 7.09 -3.97
CA GLU A 168 13.48 6.48 -4.51
C GLU A 168 13.63 6.65 -6.03
N LEU A 169 12.51 6.62 -6.78
CA LEU A 169 12.52 6.61 -8.25
C LEU A 169 12.37 8.00 -8.87
N LYS A 170 11.93 9.00 -8.11
CA LYS A 170 11.88 10.41 -8.50
C LYS A 170 11.27 10.60 -9.90
N LYS A 171 12.05 11.18 -10.84
CA LYS A 171 11.62 11.40 -12.25
C LYS A 171 11.17 10.11 -12.95
N GLY A 172 11.67 8.95 -12.56
CA GLY A 172 11.24 7.66 -13.11
C GLY A 172 9.80 7.29 -12.77
N TYR A 173 9.24 7.93 -11.74
CA TYR A 173 7.85 7.74 -11.31
C TYR A 173 6.82 8.60 -12.06
N ILE A 174 7.26 9.57 -12.89
CA ILE A 174 6.39 10.52 -13.62
C ILE A 174 5.23 9.85 -14.37
N PRO A 175 5.43 8.73 -15.10
CA PRO A 175 4.34 8.09 -15.85
C PRO A 175 3.14 7.67 -15.01
N TYR A 176 3.35 7.44 -13.72
CA TYR A 176 2.32 6.93 -12.79
C TYR A 176 1.76 8.00 -11.85
N LEU A 177 2.30 9.22 -11.94
CA LEU A 177 2.03 10.31 -11.00
C LEU A 177 0.53 10.64 -10.92
N GLU A 178 -0.16 10.75 -12.05
CA GLU A 178 -1.57 11.15 -12.11
C GLU A 178 -2.47 10.16 -11.37
N LYS A 179 -2.37 8.87 -11.72
CA LYS A 179 -3.20 7.82 -11.08
C LYS A 179 -2.88 7.68 -9.59
N THR A 180 -1.60 7.76 -9.24
CA THR A 180 -1.18 7.69 -7.84
C THR A 180 -1.69 8.86 -7.04
N THR A 181 -1.60 10.08 -7.58
CA THR A 181 -2.12 11.30 -6.92
C THR A 181 -3.62 11.17 -6.66
N GLU A 182 -4.40 10.70 -7.64
CA GLU A 182 -5.84 10.47 -7.48
C GLU A 182 -6.14 9.54 -6.30
N LEU A 183 -5.46 8.39 -6.22
CA LEU A 183 -5.67 7.40 -5.17
C LEU A 183 -5.19 7.88 -3.80
N VAL A 184 -4.03 8.54 -3.74
CA VAL A 184 -3.51 9.10 -2.48
C VAL A 184 -4.45 10.18 -1.93
N LEU A 185 -5.02 11.06 -2.78
CA LEU A 185 -6.00 12.05 -2.33
C LEU A 185 -7.30 11.40 -1.82
N LYS A 186 -7.76 10.31 -2.46
CA LYS A 186 -8.89 9.53 -1.93
C LYS A 186 -8.56 8.90 -0.57
N ALA A 187 -7.33 8.41 -0.40
CA ALA A 187 -6.89 7.81 0.85
C ALA A 187 -6.72 8.82 1.99
N VAL A 188 -6.38 10.08 1.70
CA VAL A 188 -6.39 11.19 2.69
C VAL A 188 -7.80 11.40 3.26
N GLY A 189 -8.86 11.25 2.44
CA GLY A 189 -10.25 11.35 2.88
C GLY A 189 -10.85 10.04 3.41
N TYR A 190 -10.04 8.99 3.67
CA TYR A 190 -10.54 7.70 4.13
C TYR A 190 -10.89 7.69 5.61
N THR A 191 -12.18 7.68 5.95
CA THR A 191 -12.68 7.87 7.33
C THR A 191 -12.55 6.64 8.23
N GLU A 192 -12.42 5.45 7.65
CA GLU A 192 -12.45 4.19 8.40
C GLU A 192 -11.16 3.89 9.17
N ASN A 193 -10.03 4.52 8.78
CA ASN A 193 -8.75 4.24 9.40
C ASN A 193 -7.79 5.44 9.36
N ASN A 194 -7.46 5.98 10.54
CA ASN A 194 -6.57 7.14 10.69
C ASN A 194 -5.15 6.88 10.19
N LYS A 195 -4.61 5.65 10.35
CA LYS A 195 -3.27 5.31 9.86
C LYS A 195 -3.16 5.40 8.34
N ILE A 196 -4.23 5.00 7.62
CA ILE A 196 -4.29 5.10 6.16
C ILE A 196 -4.26 6.57 5.74
N ARG A 197 -5.03 7.44 6.42
CA ARG A 197 -5.04 8.89 6.15
C ARG A 197 -3.67 9.51 6.39
N GLU A 198 -3.07 9.23 7.54
CA GLU A 198 -1.72 9.70 7.89
C GLU A 198 -0.67 9.25 6.87
N ARG A 199 -0.69 7.96 6.51
CA ARG A 199 0.21 7.40 5.50
C ARG A 199 0.03 8.04 4.13
N ALA A 200 -1.21 8.26 3.72
CA ALA A 200 -1.51 8.93 2.46
C ALA A 200 -1.02 10.39 2.46
N ALA A 201 -1.23 11.12 3.55
CA ALA A 201 -0.72 12.47 3.70
C ALA A 201 0.82 12.52 3.60
N SER A 202 1.52 11.53 4.16
CA SER A 202 2.99 11.42 4.08
C SER A 202 3.51 11.24 2.64
N CYS A 203 2.69 10.74 1.72
CA CYS A 203 3.07 10.60 0.30
C CYS A 203 3.07 11.93 -0.47
N LEU A 204 2.27 12.92 -0.02
CA LEU A 204 2.04 14.15 -0.79
C LEU A 204 3.32 14.96 -1.08
N PRO A 205 4.23 15.18 -0.11
CA PRO A 205 5.48 15.90 -0.39
C PRO A 205 6.33 15.22 -1.47
N GLY A 206 6.43 13.87 -1.42
CA GLY A 206 7.20 13.10 -2.40
C GLY A 206 6.63 13.24 -3.82
N LEU A 207 5.30 13.23 -3.97
CA LEU A 207 4.64 13.45 -5.28
C LEU A 207 4.96 14.85 -5.84
N LEU A 208 5.04 15.88 -4.99
CA LEU A 208 5.46 17.22 -5.43
C LEU A 208 6.94 17.26 -5.86
N GLU A 209 7.81 16.53 -5.16
CA GLU A 209 9.23 16.44 -5.51
C GLU A 209 9.44 15.78 -6.87
N VAL A 210 8.68 14.72 -7.20
CA VAL A 210 8.72 14.06 -8.51
C VAL A 210 8.47 15.07 -9.64
N VAL A 211 7.47 15.95 -9.49
CA VAL A 211 7.18 16.98 -10.52
C VAL A 211 8.27 18.04 -10.56
N LYS A 212 8.75 18.48 -9.40
CA LYS A 212 9.80 19.50 -9.29
C LYS A 212 11.10 19.04 -9.97
N ASP A 213 11.44 17.76 -9.86
CA ASP A 213 12.62 17.16 -10.48
C ASP A 213 12.43 16.85 -11.97
N SER A 214 11.20 17.02 -12.50
CA SER A 214 10.92 16.81 -13.91
C SER A 214 11.58 17.89 -14.79
N THR A 215 11.89 17.54 -16.04
CA THR A 215 12.43 18.46 -17.03
C THR A 215 11.35 19.25 -17.78
N HIS A 216 10.10 19.14 -17.37
CA HIS A 216 8.97 19.76 -18.07
C HIS A 216 9.01 21.31 -17.97
N GLN A 217 8.79 22.01 -19.08
CA GLN A 217 8.83 23.49 -19.13
C GLN A 217 7.81 24.18 -18.22
N MET A 218 6.67 23.51 -17.93
CA MET A 218 5.59 24.03 -17.08
C MET A 218 5.58 23.43 -15.66
N LYS A 219 6.70 22.86 -15.20
CA LYS A 219 6.77 22.17 -13.90
C LYS A 219 6.31 23.03 -12.75
N ASP A 220 6.68 24.30 -12.71
CA ASP A 220 6.34 25.20 -11.60
C ASP A 220 4.82 25.42 -11.50
N GLN A 221 4.12 25.53 -12.65
CA GLN A 221 2.67 25.63 -12.68
C GLN A 221 1.99 24.33 -12.25
N VAL A 222 2.55 23.19 -12.65
CA VAL A 222 2.05 21.86 -12.23
C VAL A 222 2.28 21.64 -10.74
N VAL A 223 3.45 21.99 -10.22
CA VAL A 223 3.77 21.94 -8.78
C VAL A 223 2.79 22.80 -7.99
N LEU A 224 2.56 24.06 -8.41
CA LEU A 224 1.60 24.94 -7.75
C LEU A 224 0.18 24.38 -7.77
N LYS A 225 -0.27 23.85 -8.92
CA LYS A 225 -1.60 23.23 -9.03
C LYS A 225 -1.75 22.04 -8.09
N LEU A 226 -0.78 21.13 -8.08
CA LEU A 226 -0.78 19.99 -7.18
C LEU A 226 -0.72 20.40 -5.71
N ALA A 227 0.13 21.37 -5.37
CA ALA A 227 0.21 21.90 -4.01
C ALA A 227 -1.14 22.48 -3.54
N HIS A 228 -1.82 23.25 -4.40
CA HIS A 228 -3.17 23.74 -4.10
C HIS A 228 -4.18 22.60 -3.91
N MET A 229 -4.14 21.58 -4.75
CA MET A 229 -5.02 20.41 -4.61
C MET A 229 -4.78 19.69 -3.27
N PHE A 230 -3.51 19.49 -2.90
CA PHE A 230 -3.13 18.83 -1.65
C PHE A 230 -3.56 19.66 -0.42
N LEU A 231 -3.26 20.95 -0.42
CA LEU A 231 -3.64 21.85 0.67
C LEU A 231 -5.17 21.92 0.83
N ASN A 232 -5.92 21.98 -0.26
CA ASN A 232 -7.37 22.00 -0.19
C ASN A 232 -7.92 20.66 0.34
N SER A 233 -7.36 19.52 -0.09
CA SER A 233 -7.78 18.22 0.40
C SER A 233 -7.49 18.07 1.90
N LEU A 234 -6.26 18.40 2.33
CA LEU A 234 -5.88 18.37 3.75
C LEU A 234 -6.72 19.32 4.59
N TRP A 235 -6.97 20.52 4.11
CA TRP A 235 -7.81 21.49 4.82
C TRP A 235 -9.24 20.98 5.00
N THR A 236 -9.84 20.43 3.94
CA THR A 236 -11.18 19.86 4.00
C THR A 236 -11.29 18.72 5.01
N GLU A 237 -10.26 17.89 5.12
CA GLU A 237 -10.25 16.79 6.10
C GLU A 237 -9.96 17.30 7.52
N LEU A 238 -9.08 18.30 7.70
CA LEU A 238 -8.86 18.92 8.99
C LEU A 238 -10.10 19.60 9.57
N GLU A 239 -10.94 20.23 8.71
CA GLU A 239 -12.21 20.81 9.15
C GLU A 239 -13.21 19.77 9.68
N LYS A 240 -13.08 18.52 9.24
CA LYS A 240 -13.91 17.39 9.71
C LYS A 240 -13.29 16.62 10.85
N GLU A 241 -11.99 16.83 11.11
CA GLU A 241 -11.24 16.04 12.07
C GLU A 241 -11.66 16.38 13.50
N CYS A 242 -11.99 15.36 14.26
CA CYS A 242 -12.37 15.47 15.67
C CYS A 242 -11.34 14.81 16.58
N ASP A 243 -10.35 14.10 16.04
CA ASP A 243 -9.32 13.42 16.81
C ASP A 243 -8.19 14.39 17.13
N PRO A 244 -7.93 14.69 18.43
CA PRO A 244 -6.88 15.63 18.82
C PRO A 244 -5.45 15.12 18.54
N GLU A 245 -5.26 13.83 18.25
CA GLU A 245 -3.95 13.26 17.91
C GLU A 245 -3.57 13.53 16.43
N ILE A 246 -4.56 13.92 15.60
CA ILE A 246 -4.35 14.18 14.16
C ILE A 246 -4.25 15.69 13.87
N LEU A 247 -4.85 16.51 14.72
CA LEU A 247 -4.77 17.99 14.64
C LEU A 247 -3.42 18.51 15.10
#